data_13eb82141dc9d424e81080227f6cb056
#
_entry.id   13eb82141dc9d424e81080227f6cb056
#
_cell.length_a   1.000
_cell.length_b   1.000
_cell.length_c   1.000
_cell.angle_alpha   90.00
_cell.angle_beta   90.00
_cell.angle_gamma   90.00
#
_symmetry.space_group_name_H-M   'P 1'
#
loop_
_entity.id
_entity.type
_entity.pdbx_description
1 polymer ?
#
loop_
_entity_poly.entity_id
_entity_poly.type
_entity_poly.pdbx_seq_one_letter_code
_entity_poly.pdbx_strand_id
1 'polypeptide(L)'
;MTEKSKYYYEWDRNSTSTTVNPKMKMSKEELGIEKEHITRTGGLFPTGTRSMDAKSDNRVPDYYKGKNGYEARMVCDNFDLPYHVATATTYILRSYHKHDTPVDCLQKAIAHLEFELEKINRNAKANL
;
A
#
# COMPACT_ATOMS: atom_id res chain seq x y z
N MET A 1 -16.64 9.02 -28.21
CA MET A 1 -16.77 9.57 -26.85
C MET A 1 -16.37 8.49 -25.87
N THR A 2 -15.24 8.67 -25.26
CA THR A 2 -14.84 7.80 -24.16
C THR A 2 -15.61 8.21 -22.92
N GLU A 3 -16.50 7.37 -22.43
CA GLU A 3 -17.04 7.53 -21.09
C GLU A 3 -15.87 7.56 -20.12
N LYS A 4 -15.66 8.70 -19.47
CA LYS A 4 -14.70 8.79 -18.37
C LYS A 4 -15.16 7.81 -17.31
N SER A 5 -14.33 6.84 -17.02
CA SER A 5 -14.58 5.89 -15.94
C SER A 5 -15.01 6.64 -14.69
N LYS A 6 -16.05 6.17 -14.03
CA LYS A 6 -16.61 6.72 -12.78
C LYS A 6 -15.59 6.81 -11.64
N TYR A 7 -14.41 6.25 -11.84
CA TYR A 7 -13.30 6.15 -10.89
C TYR A 7 -12.06 6.93 -11.33
N TYR A 8 -12.20 7.83 -12.32
CA TYR A 8 -11.10 8.69 -12.68
C TYR A 8 -10.94 9.78 -11.62
N TYR A 9 -10.02 9.58 -10.72
CA TYR A 9 -9.55 10.66 -9.84
C TYR A 9 -8.72 11.60 -10.71
N GLU A 10 -9.31 12.72 -11.10
CA GLU A 10 -8.58 13.82 -11.69
C GLU A 10 -7.64 14.36 -10.59
N TRP A 11 -6.40 13.93 -10.63
CA TRP A 11 -5.34 14.54 -9.85
C TRP A 11 -5.12 15.93 -10.43
N ASP A 12 -5.72 16.92 -9.81
CA ASP A 12 -5.44 18.30 -10.13
C ASP A 12 -4.00 18.62 -9.72
N ARG A 13 -3.12 18.64 -10.72
CA ARG A 13 -1.68 18.90 -10.53
C ARG A 13 -1.39 20.27 -9.91
N ASN A 14 -2.38 21.11 -9.80
CA ASN A 14 -2.28 22.46 -9.25
C ASN A 14 -2.79 22.60 -7.82
N SER A 15 -3.31 21.54 -7.21
CA SER A 15 -3.71 21.64 -5.82
C SER A 15 -2.50 21.49 -4.90
N THR A 16 -1.75 22.58 -4.78
CA THR A 16 -0.76 22.74 -3.68
C THR A 16 -1.44 23.03 -2.35
N SER A 17 -2.77 23.03 -2.33
CA SER A 17 -3.49 23.35 -1.13
C SER A 17 -3.81 22.08 -0.36
N THR A 18 -3.20 21.93 0.76
CA THR A 18 -3.67 21.16 1.90
C THR A 18 -4.97 21.73 2.47
N THR A 19 -5.87 22.23 1.63
CA THR A 19 -7.20 22.63 2.06
C THR A 19 -7.98 21.37 2.35
N VAL A 20 -7.85 20.91 3.58
CA VAL A 20 -8.83 20.01 4.17
C VAL A 20 -10.20 20.61 3.90
N ASN A 21 -11.06 19.86 3.23
CA ASN A 21 -12.43 20.26 3.00
C ASN A 21 -13.02 20.81 4.31
N PRO A 22 -13.43 22.08 4.39
CA PRO A 22 -13.90 22.68 5.63
C PRO A 22 -15.12 21.95 6.21
N LYS A 23 -15.83 21.15 5.42
CA LYS A 23 -16.89 20.27 5.90
C LYS A 23 -16.37 19.03 6.65
N MET A 24 -15.08 18.74 6.59
CA MET A 24 -14.46 17.62 7.30
C MET A 24 -13.63 18.05 8.52
N LYS A 25 -13.63 19.33 8.87
CA LYS A 25 -13.08 19.78 10.13
C LYS A 25 -14.03 19.44 11.27
N MET A 26 -13.99 18.18 11.68
CA MET A 26 -14.55 17.82 12.97
C MET A 26 -13.62 18.40 14.05
N SER A 27 -14.20 19.09 15.03
CA SER A 27 -13.44 19.53 16.21
C SER A 27 -12.93 18.30 16.95
N LYS A 28 -11.81 18.44 17.65
CA LYS A 28 -11.28 17.32 18.47
C LYS A 28 -12.29 16.82 19.50
N GLU A 29 -13.22 17.65 19.89
CA GLU A 29 -14.31 17.36 20.83
C GLU A 29 -15.38 16.50 20.16
N GLU A 30 -15.73 16.75 18.88
CA GLU A 30 -16.69 15.97 18.11
C GLU A 30 -16.17 14.56 17.80
N LEU A 31 -14.85 14.37 17.71
CA LEU A 31 -14.22 13.07 17.52
C LEU A 31 -14.16 12.26 18.83
N GLY A 32 -14.59 12.83 19.97
CA GLY A 32 -14.55 12.13 21.26
C GLY A 32 -13.12 11.81 21.73
N ILE A 33 -12.12 12.46 21.16
CA ILE A 33 -10.71 12.25 21.52
C ILE A 33 -10.40 13.20 22.68
N GLU A 34 -10.73 12.79 23.87
CA GLU A 34 -10.26 13.45 25.07
C GLU A 34 -8.76 13.20 25.24
N LYS A 35 -8.04 14.24 25.66
CA LYS A 35 -6.58 14.16 25.90
C LYS A 35 -6.21 13.02 26.85
N GLU A 36 -7.08 12.66 27.76
CA GLU A 36 -6.87 11.58 28.71
C GLU A 36 -6.93 10.20 28.05
N HIS A 37 -7.63 10.09 26.93
CA HIS A 37 -7.72 8.83 26.20
C HIS A 37 -6.41 8.47 25.49
N ILE A 38 -5.65 9.48 25.08
CA ILE A 38 -4.35 9.28 24.42
C ILE A 38 -3.31 8.76 25.42
N THR A 39 -3.37 9.16 26.67
CA THR A 39 -2.46 8.68 27.71
C THR A 39 -2.81 7.28 28.21
N ARG A 40 -4.07 6.88 28.11
CA ARG A 40 -4.51 5.51 28.44
C ARG A 40 -4.27 4.49 27.34
N THR A 41 -4.25 4.91 26.10
CA THR A 41 -3.91 4.01 24.98
C THR A 41 -2.46 3.54 25.02
N GLY A 42 -1.58 4.24 25.71
CA GLY A 42 -0.23 3.77 26.00
C GLY A 42 -0.20 2.48 26.85
N GLY A 43 -1.32 2.12 27.51
CA GLY A 43 -1.45 0.88 28.26
C GLY A 43 -2.15 -0.27 27.53
N LEU A 44 -2.93 0.04 26.48
CA LEU A 44 -3.70 -0.93 25.69
C LEU A 44 -2.95 -1.46 24.47
N PHE A 45 -2.12 -0.62 23.90
CA PHE A 45 -1.07 -1.11 23.02
C PHE A 45 0.14 -1.25 23.90
N PRO A 46 0.60 -2.46 24.15
CA PRO A 46 1.92 -2.59 24.73
C PRO A 46 2.87 -1.87 23.78
N THR A 47 3.21 -0.66 24.11
CA THR A 47 4.46 -0.03 23.68
C THR A 47 5.62 -0.78 24.33
N GLY A 48 5.33 -1.98 24.84
CA GLY A 48 6.32 -2.98 24.94
C GLY A 48 6.80 -3.05 23.55
N THR A 49 7.80 -2.28 23.29
CA THR A 49 8.86 -2.80 22.53
C THR A 49 8.53 -4.27 22.23
N ARG A 50 7.61 -4.51 21.32
CA ARG A 50 7.94 -5.50 20.36
C ARG A 50 9.22 -4.93 19.78
N SER A 51 10.31 -5.19 20.49
CA SER A 51 11.54 -5.29 19.78
C SER A 51 11.16 -6.18 18.63
N MET A 52 11.04 -5.59 17.49
CA MET A 52 11.05 -6.29 16.25
C MET A 52 12.46 -6.85 16.11
N ASP A 53 12.93 -7.51 17.14
CA ASP A 53 13.89 -8.59 17.08
C ASP A 53 13.14 -9.76 16.43
N ALA A 54 12.39 -9.42 15.39
CA ALA A 54 12.00 -10.38 14.41
C ALA A 54 13.31 -10.96 13.95
N LYS A 55 13.69 -12.11 14.47
CA LYS A 55 14.76 -12.93 13.90
C LYS A 55 14.64 -12.74 12.42
N SER A 56 15.63 -12.09 11.81
CA SER A 56 15.59 -11.84 10.39
C SER A 56 15.36 -13.19 9.75
N ASP A 57 14.19 -13.38 9.17
CA ASP A 57 13.88 -14.65 8.55
C ASP A 57 14.82 -14.79 7.35
N ASN A 58 15.80 -15.67 7.47
CA ASN A 58 16.81 -15.88 6.44
C ASN A 58 16.23 -16.39 5.13
N ARG A 59 14.95 -16.79 5.13
CA ARG A 59 14.22 -17.15 3.92
C ARG A 59 13.83 -15.94 3.08
N VAL A 60 13.81 -14.76 3.70
CA VAL A 60 13.40 -13.52 3.02
C VAL A 60 14.62 -12.66 2.75
N PRO A 61 14.98 -12.46 1.48
CA PRO A 61 16.09 -11.58 1.10
C PRO A 61 15.88 -10.14 1.60
N ASP A 62 16.98 -9.47 1.92
CA ASP A 62 16.95 -8.12 2.51
C ASP A 62 16.27 -7.08 1.63
N TYR A 63 16.34 -7.22 0.30
CA TYR A 63 15.67 -6.30 -0.62
C TYR A 63 14.13 -6.38 -0.60
N TYR A 64 13.55 -7.34 0.13
CA TYR A 64 12.11 -7.39 0.43
C TYR A 64 11.74 -6.84 1.80
N LYS A 65 12.72 -6.40 2.58
CA LYS A 65 12.51 -5.86 3.92
C LYS A 65 12.56 -4.33 3.91
N GLY A 66 11.56 -3.72 4.48
CA GLY A 66 11.55 -2.28 4.76
C GLY A 66 12.38 -1.92 5.98
N LYS A 67 12.50 -0.63 6.27
CA LYS A 67 13.35 -0.08 7.32
C LYS A 67 13.10 -0.68 8.72
N ASN A 68 11.89 -1.07 9.03
CA ASN A 68 11.49 -1.61 10.33
C ASN A 68 11.30 -3.14 10.29
N GLY A 69 11.93 -3.82 9.36
CA GLY A 69 11.75 -5.26 9.18
C GLY A 69 10.39 -5.65 8.60
N TYR A 70 9.60 -4.69 8.11
CA TYR A 70 8.33 -4.96 7.47
C TYR A 70 8.56 -5.54 6.08
N GLU A 71 8.05 -6.72 5.84
CA GLU A 71 8.32 -7.45 4.60
C GLU A 71 7.28 -7.17 3.51
N ALA A 72 7.71 -7.17 2.25
CA ALA A 72 6.84 -6.95 1.11
C ALA A 72 5.65 -7.93 1.06
N ARG A 73 5.86 -9.20 1.44
CA ARG A 73 4.78 -10.20 1.52
C ARG A 73 3.69 -9.82 2.52
N MET A 74 4.05 -9.20 3.63
CA MET A 74 3.07 -8.76 4.64
C MET A 74 2.14 -7.69 4.10
N VAL A 75 2.63 -6.83 3.20
CA VAL A 75 1.78 -5.86 2.49
C VAL A 75 0.76 -6.59 1.63
N CYS A 76 1.20 -7.55 0.84
CA CYS A 76 0.33 -8.33 -0.03
C CYS A 76 -0.74 -9.11 0.75
N ASP A 77 -0.34 -9.73 1.86
CA ASP A 77 -1.23 -10.48 2.73
C ASP A 77 -2.26 -9.57 3.41
N ASN A 78 -1.82 -8.40 3.87
CA ASN A 78 -2.68 -7.46 4.58
C ASN A 78 -3.77 -6.83 3.68
N PHE A 79 -3.53 -6.75 2.39
CA PHE A 79 -4.48 -6.23 1.40
C PHE A 79 -5.19 -7.32 0.58
N ASP A 80 -4.98 -8.59 0.89
CA ASP A 80 -5.56 -9.74 0.15
C ASP A 80 -5.38 -9.62 -1.37
N LEU A 81 -4.18 -9.24 -1.80
CA LEU A 81 -3.91 -8.97 -3.20
C LEU A 81 -3.92 -10.25 -4.05
N PRO A 82 -4.57 -10.24 -5.22
CA PRO A 82 -4.49 -11.35 -6.15
C PRO A 82 -3.06 -11.51 -6.69
N TYR A 83 -2.72 -12.70 -7.15
CA TYR A 83 -1.35 -13.11 -7.48
C TYR A 83 -0.56 -12.09 -8.33
N HIS A 84 -1.10 -11.64 -9.45
CA HIS A 84 -0.38 -10.72 -10.33
C HIS A 84 -0.19 -9.34 -9.69
N VAL A 85 -1.21 -8.84 -8.97
CA VAL A 85 -1.12 -7.55 -8.26
C VAL A 85 -0.13 -7.66 -7.09
N ALA A 86 -0.17 -8.74 -6.33
CA ALA A 86 0.79 -9.01 -5.26
C ALA A 86 2.22 -9.07 -5.79
N THR A 87 2.43 -9.79 -6.89
CA THR A 87 3.75 -9.91 -7.51
C THR A 87 4.25 -8.56 -8.03
N ALA A 88 3.40 -7.78 -8.71
CA ALA A 88 3.74 -6.43 -9.13
C ALA A 88 4.12 -5.54 -7.94
N THR A 89 3.36 -5.60 -6.84
CA THR A 89 3.63 -4.85 -5.62
C THR A 89 5.01 -5.20 -5.04
N THR A 90 5.35 -6.47 -4.97
CA THR A 90 6.68 -6.88 -4.48
C THR A 90 7.82 -6.40 -5.37
N TYR A 91 7.62 -6.37 -6.69
CA TYR A 91 8.61 -5.81 -7.63
C TYR A 91 8.79 -4.31 -7.43
N ILE A 92 7.70 -3.57 -7.21
CA ILE A 92 7.74 -2.13 -6.96
C ILE A 92 8.49 -1.84 -5.66
N LEU A 93 8.15 -2.53 -4.56
CA LEU A 93 8.73 -2.31 -3.25
C LEU A 93 10.25 -2.57 -3.22
N ARG A 94 10.73 -3.56 -3.98
CA ARG A 94 12.16 -3.89 -4.04
C ARG A 94 12.94 -3.16 -5.13
N SER A 95 12.29 -2.38 -5.97
CA SER A 95 12.85 -1.87 -7.22
C SER A 95 14.17 -1.09 -7.04
N TYR A 96 14.28 -0.29 -5.98
CA TYR A 96 15.46 0.49 -5.65
C TYR A 96 16.43 -0.21 -4.69
N HIS A 97 16.14 -1.43 -4.26
CA HIS A 97 16.94 -2.14 -3.26
C HIS A 97 17.65 -3.37 -3.80
N LYS A 98 17.18 -3.91 -4.91
CA LYS A 98 17.70 -5.17 -5.45
C LYS A 98 18.82 -4.99 -6.47
N HIS A 99 18.73 -3.97 -7.31
CA HIS A 99 19.64 -3.71 -8.41
C HIS A 99 20.08 -2.24 -8.41
N ASP A 100 21.16 -1.94 -9.08
CA ASP A 100 21.66 -0.56 -9.22
C ASP A 100 20.64 0.34 -9.94
N THR A 101 19.82 -0.24 -10.82
CA THR A 101 18.74 0.46 -11.49
C THR A 101 17.39 -0.22 -11.25
N PRO A 102 16.31 0.52 -11.05
CA PRO A 102 15.00 -0.05 -10.80
C PRO A 102 14.31 -0.60 -12.06
N VAL A 103 14.88 -0.39 -13.25
CA VAL A 103 14.23 -0.60 -14.54
C VAL A 103 13.67 -2.00 -14.70
N ASP A 104 14.46 -3.03 -14.44
CA ASP A 104 14.03 -4.42 -14.56
C ASP A 104 12.85 -4.77 -13.65
N CYS A 105 12.89 -4.29 -12.42
CA CYS A 105 11.82 -4.53 -11.48
C CYS A 105 10.54 -3.82 -11.90
N LEU A 106 10.63 -2.59 -12.37
CA LEU A 106 9.49 -1.82 -12.84
C LEU A 106 8.87 -2.42 -14.11
N GLN A 107 9.68 -2.88 -15.06
CA GLN A 107 9.20 -3.58 -16.26
C GLN A 107 8.47 -4.88 -15.89
N LYS A 108 8.98 -5.64 -14.94
CA LYS A 108 8.33 -6.86 -14.44
C LYS A 108 7.01 -6.54 -13.72
N ALA A 109 6.96 -5.46 -12.97
CA ALA A 109 5.73 -5.01 -12.34
C ALA A 109 4.67 -4.64 -13.38
N ILE A 110 5.04 -3.92 -14.43
CA ILE A 110 4.14 -3.57 -15.53
C ILE A 110 3.60 -4.84 -16.20
N ALA A 111 4.46 -5.80 -16.53
CA ALA A 111 4.05 -7.06 -17.15
C ALA A 111 3.01 -7.82 -16.30
N HIS A 112 3.22 -7.88 -14.98
CA HIS A 112 2.26 -8.53 -14.09
C HIS A 112 0.92 -7.78 -13.99
N LEU A 113 0.92 -6.46 -14.05
CA LEU A 113 -0.31 -5.67 -14.12
C LEU A 113 -1.05 -5.89 -15.45
N GLU A 114 -0.34 -6.00 -16.55
CA GLU A 114 -0.91 -6.35 -17.86
C GLU A 114 -1.56 -7.76 -17.83
N PHE A 115 -0.90 -8.74 -17.24
CA PHE A 115 -1.48 -10.09 -17.08
C PHE A 115 -2.76 -10.08 -16.24
N GLU A 116 -2.85 -9.26 -15.21
CA GLU A 116 -4.09 -9.14 -14.43
C GLU A 116 -5.21 -8.49 -15.26
N LEU A 117 -4.90 -7.45 -16.03
CA LEU A 117 -5.87 -6.83 -16.94
C LEU A 117 -6.37 -7.82 -18.00
N GLU A 118 -5.49 -8.60 -18.59
CA GLU A 118 -5.87 -9.65 -19.55
C GLU A 118 -6.79 -10.70 -18.92
N LYS A 119 -6.48 -11.12 -17.71
CA LYS A 119 -7.30 -12.07 -16.94
C LYS A 119 -8.71 -11.51 -16.68
N ILE A 120 -8.81 -10.25 -16.25
CA ILE A 120 -10.10 -9.58 -16.01
C ILE A 120 -10.90 -9.49 -17.31
N ASN A 121 -10.28 -9.07 -18.40
CA ASN A 121 -10.91 -8.94 -19.70
C ASN A 121 -11.39 -10.30 -20.25
N ARG A 122 -10.62 -11.35 -20.04
CA ARG A 122 -10.98 -12.74 -20.43
C ARG A 122 -12.20 -13.20 -19.65
N ASN A 123 -12.24 -12.98 -18.35
CA ASN A 123 -13.35 -13.35 -17.49
C ASN A 123 -14.63 -12.55 -17.83
N ALA A 124 -14.50 -11.28 -18.13
CA ALA A 124 -15.61 -10.45 -18.57
C ALA A 124 -16.25 -10.95 -19.87
N LYS A 125 -15.43 -11.38 -20.83
CA LYS A 125 -15.92 -11.99 -22.10
C LYS A 125 -16.59 -13.34 -21.89
N ALA A 126 -16.12 -14.13 -20.94
CA ALA A 126 -16.70 -15.44 -20.64
C ALA A 126 -18.08 -15.34 -19.96
N ASN A 127 -18.38 -14.23 -19.31
CA ASN A 127 -19.65 -13.98 -18.64
C ASN A 127 -20.69 -13.27 -19.53
N LEU A 128 -20.37 -13.02 -20.77
CA LEU A 128 -21.30 -12.51 -21.77
C LEU A 128 -21.97 -13.67 -22.54
#